data_2fef31382123b8f4b297ce86922765fe
#
_entry.id   2fef31382123b8f4b297ce86922765fe
#
_cell.length_a   1.000
_cell.length_b   1.000
_cell.length_c   1.000
_cell.angle_alpha   90.00
_cell.angle_beta   90.00
_cell.angle_gamma   90.00
#
_symmetry.space_group_name_H-M   'P 1'
#
loop_
_entity.id
_entity.type
_entity.pdbx_description
1 polymer ?
#
loop_
_entity_poly.entity_id
_entity_poly.type
_entity_poly.pdbx_seq_one_letter_code
_entity_poly.pdbx_strand_id
1 'polypeptide(L)'
;RPLRGPVAQIVFQEPLTALDPLMRVGRQIAEPLRRHLGLRGAELRSAVAAALDEVALTDPRIARAYPHELSGGQRQRVAIAIALAAKPQLLIADEPTTALDVTVQDAVLALLERLVAERGMALLFISHDLAVVSRMVDRIVVLRDGLVVEEGTVAQVLRNPVEPYTRMLVDLSLIHI
;
A
#
# COMPACT_ATOMS: atom_id res chain seq x y z
N ARG A 1 -3.68 12.94 -20.47
CA ARG A 1 -2.83 13.04 -19.26
C ARG A 1 -2.53 11.61 -18.79
N PRO A 2 -1.28 11.27 -18.45
CA PRO A 2 -0.99 9.97 -17.87
C PRO A 2 -1.72 9.84 -16.52
N LEU A 3 -2.42 8.72 -16.31
CA LEU A 3 -3.13 8.45 -15.05
C LEU A 3 -2.17 8.17 -13.89
N ARG A 4 -0.94 7.71 -14.18
CA ARG A 4 0.12 7.49 -13.17
C ARG A 4 0.68 8.82 -12.67
N GLY A 5 0.84 8.91 -11.36
CA GLY A 5 1.34 10.08 -10.66
C GLY A 5 0.27 10.67 -9.73
N PRO A 6 -0.19 11.91 -9.96
CA PRO A 6 -1.15 12.57 -9.07
C PRO A 6 -2.56 11.98 -9.06
N VAL A 7 -2.93 11.19 -10.09
CA VAL A 7 -4.27 10.56 -10.13
C VAL A 7 -4.26 9.23 -9.38
N ALA A 8 -3.38 8.30 -9.76
CA ALA A 8 -3.31 6.99 -9.14
C ALA A 8 -1.87 6.52 -8.99
N GLN A 9 -1.61 5.80 -7.90
CA GLN A 9 -0.35 5.11 -7.63
C GLN A 9 -0.62 3.68 -7.17
N ILE A 10 0.36 2.81 -7.36
CA ILE A 10 0.26 1.40 -6.99
C ILE A 10 1.41 1.00 -6.07
N VAL A 11 1.08 0.25 -5.02
CA VAL A 11 2.03 -0.46 -4.17
C VAL A 11 1.88 -1.94 -4.49
N PHE A 12 2.96 -2.57 -4.94
CA PHE A 12 2.98 -3.98 -5.34
C PHE A 12 3.25 -4.92 -4.17
N GLN A 13 2.87 -6.17 -4.34
CA GLN A 13 3.05 -7.28 -3.41
C GLN A 13 4.51 -7.46 -2.96
N GLU A 14 5.45 -7.38 -3.90
CA GLU A 14 6.87 -7.53 -3.60
C GLU A 14 7.59 -6.17 -3.65
N PRO A 15 7.99 -5.60 -2.49
CA PRO A 15 8.70 -4.32 -2.47
C PRO A 15 10.01 -4.34 -3.25
N LEU A 16 10.68 -5.50 -3.34
CA LEU A 16 11.94 -5.65 -4.06
C LEU A 16 11.78 -5.47 -5.58
N THR A 17 10.62 -5.79 -6.14
CA THR A 17 10.34 -5.56 -7.56
C THR A 17 10.01 -4.10 -7.87
N ALA A 18 9.56 -3.35 -6.86
CA ALA A 18 9.22 -1.93 -6.97
C ALA A 18 10.42 -1.01 -6.70
N LEU A 19 11.43 -1.48 -5.97
CA LEU A 19 12.61 -0.71 -5.59
C LEU A 19 13.81 -1.06 -6.48
N ASP A 20 14.50 -0.04 -7.00
CA ASP A 20 15.76 -0.22 -7.70
C ASP A 20 16.86 -0.62 -6.68
N PRO A 21 17.43 -1.86 -6.77
CA PRO A 21 18.42 -2.34 -5.81
C PRO A 21 19.74 -1.59 -5.86
N LEU A 22 20.02 -0.87 -6.96
CA LEU A 22 21.27 -0.13 -7.17
C LEU A 22 21.12 1.36 -6.83
N MET A 23 19.92 1.79 -6.44
CA MET A 23 19.64 3.19 -6.11
C MET A 23 19.31 3.36 -4.62
N ARG A 24 19.91 4.37 -3.99
CA ARG A 24 19.61 4.68 -2.59
C ARG A 24 18.16 5.13 -2.40
N VAL A 25 17.56 4.75 -1.28
CA VAL A 25 16.15 5.01 -0.91
C VAL A 25 15.77 6.48 -1.10
N GLY A 26 16.55 7.40 -0.56
CA GLY A 26 16.26 8.82 -0.68
C GLY A 26 16.22 9.35 -2.12
N ARG A 27 16.99 8.74 -3.03
CA ARG A 27 16.94 9.09 -4.46
C ARG A 27 15.66 8.58 -5.11
N GLN A 28 15.21 7.40 -4.74
CA GLN A 28 13.96 6.80 -5.25
C GLN A 28 12.75 7.62 -4.80
N ILE A 29 12.69 8.06 -3.55
CA ILE A 29 11.64 8.95 -3.04
C ILE A 29 11.72 10.35 -3.70
N ALA A 30 12.93 10.86 -3.95
CA ALA A 30 13.13 12.15 -4.58
C ALA A 30 12.61 12.21 -6.02
N GLU A 31 12.58 11.09 -6.74
CA GLU A 31 12.19 11.06 -8.14
C GLU A 31 10.74 11.51 -8.38
N PRO A 32 9.71 10.91 -7.75
CA PRO A 32 8.33 11.38 -7.89
C PRO A 32 8.13 12.80 -7.35
N LEU A 33 8.79 13.19 -6.26
CA LEU A 33 8.73 14.55 -5.71
C LEU A 33 9.24 15.59 -6.72
N ARG A 34 10.35 15.30 -7.38
CA ARG A 34 10.92 16.17 -8.41
C ARG A 34 10.06 16.20 -9.65
N ARG A 35 9.56 15.04 -10.11
CA ARG A 35 8.83 14.88 -11.36
C ARG A 35 7.43 15.47 -11.29
N HIS A 36 6.72 15.29 -10.18
CA HIS A 36 5.31 15.66 -10.06
C HIS A 36 5.10 16.98 -9.30
N LEU A 37 5.97 17.30 -8.34
CA LEU A 37 5.88 18.52 -7.55
C LEU A 37 6.94 19.59 -7.91
N GLY A 38 7.88 19.26 -8.81
CA GLY A 38 8.90 20.20 -9.26
C GLY A 38 9.97 20.57 -8.21
N LEU A 39 10.01 19.87 -7.07
CA LEU A 39 10.89 20.19 -5.94
C LEU A 39 12.36 19.99 -6.30
N ARG A 40 13.22 20.87 -5.77
CA ARG A 40 14.67 20.87 -6.02
C ARG A 40 15.46 21.30 -4.76
N GLY A 41 16.76 21.03 -4.78
CA GLY A 41 17.70 21.53 -3.77
C GLY A 41 17.33 21.19 -2.33
N ALA A 42 17.25 22.19 -1.47
CA ALA A 42 16.95 22.02 -0.05
C ALA A 42 15.51 21.56 0.19
N GLU A 43 14.53 22.08 -0.56
CA GLU A 43 13.12 21.69 -0.47
C GLU A 43 12.92 20.22 -0.79
N LEU A 44 13.60 19.69 -1.83
CA LEU A 44 13.54 18.28 -2.16
C LEU A 44 14.10 17.41 -1.04
N ARG A 45 15.23 17.81 -0.42
CA ARG A 45 15.80 17.05 0.71
C ARG A 45 14.86 17.03 1.91
N SER A 46 14.26 18.17 2.24
CA SER A 46 13.28 18.27 3.32
C SER A 46 12.04 17.41 3.04
N ALA A 47 11.53 17.43 1.80
CA ALA A 47 10.38 16.62 1.40
C ALA A 47 10.68 15.11 1.44
N VAL A 48 11.89 14.68 1.10
CA VAL A 48 12.32 13.26 1.24
C VAL A 48 12.33 12.85 2.71
N ALA A 49 12.88 13.69 3.60
CA ALA A 49 12.86 13.40 5.04
C ALA A 49 11.42 13.31 5.56
N ALA A 50 10.57 14.26 5.22
CA ALA A 50 9.15 14.25 5.61
C ALA A 50 8.40 13.02 5.11
N ALA A 51 8.67 12.55 3.87
CA ALA A 51 8.06 11.35 3.31
C ALA A 51 8.50 10.07 4.06
N LEU A 52 9.74 10.01 4.55
CA LEU A 52 10.21 8.92 5.40
C LEU A 52 9.59 8.96 6.80
N ASP A 53 9.51 10.14 7.40
CA ASP A 53 8.89 10.33 8.71
C ASP A 53 7.39 9.93 8.68
N GLU A 54 6.69 10.27 7.61
CA GLU A 54 5.28 9.93 7.41
C GLU A 54 5.01 8.42 7.44
N VAL A 55 5.95 7.62 6.95
CA VAL A 55 5.88 6.16 7.01
C VAL A 55 6.60 5.56 8.23
N ALA A 56 6.87 6.39 9.24
CA ALA A 56 7.55 6.00 10.48
C ALA A 56 8.96 5.41 10.27
N LEU A 57 9.71 5.97 9.33
CA LEU A 57 11.12 5.67 9.06
C LEU A 57 12.00 6.88 9.45
N THR A 58 12.09 7.16 10.74
CA THR A 58 12.70 8.40 11.28
C THR A 58 14.23 8.36 11.36
N ASP A 59 14.87 7.19 11.15
CA ASP A 59 16.34 7.11 11.13
C ASP A 59 16.91 7.78 9.85
N PRO A 60 17.70 8.85 9.97
CA PRO A 60 18.24 9.58 8.81
C PRO A 60 19.18 8.73 7.93
N ARG A 61 19.68 7.61 8.44
CA ARG A 61 20.52 6.69 7.67
C ARG A 61 19.72 5.98 6.58
N ILE A 62 18.41 5.79 6.75
CA ILE A 62 17.54 5.11 5.77
C ILE A 62 17.56 5.79 4.41
N ALA A 63 17.56 7.13 4.36
CA ALA A 63 17.65 7.87 3.10
C ALA A 63 18.92 7.55 2.29
N ARG A 64 19.99 7.12 2.97
CA ARG A 64 21.28 6.79 2.36
C ARG A 64 21.46 5.29 2.11
N ALA A 65 20.60 4.46 2.69
CA ALA A 65 20.62 3.02 2.56
C ALA A 65 20.18 2.56 1.16
N TYR A 66 20.65 1.39 0.76
CA TYR A 66 20.13 0.66 -0.38
C TYR A 66 19.01 -0.29 0.05
N PRO A 67 18.10 -0.68 -0.85
CA PRO A 67 16.99 -1.57 -0.50
C PRO A 67 17.40 -2.89 0.19
N HIS A 68 18.54 -3.47 -0.18
CA HIS A 68 19.04 -4.72 0.41
C HIS A 68 19.52 -4.56 1.87
N GLU A 69 19.79 -3.33 2.32
CA GLU A 69 20.20 -3.04 3.71
C GLU A 69 18.99 -2.88 4.65
N LEU A 70 17.75 -2.92 4.12
CA LEU A 70 16.52 -2.72 4.88
C LEU A 70 15.82 -4.05 5.19
N SER A 71 15.06 -4.09 6.30
CA SER A 71 14.12 -5.18 6.57
C SER A 71 12.95 -5.20 5.58
N GLY A 72 12.20 -6.31 5.50
CA GLY A 72 11.01 -6.42 4.64
C GLY A 72 9.98 -5.30 4.90
N GLY A 73 9.65 -5.08 6.17
CA GLY A 73 8.71 -4.01 6.56
C GLY A 73 9.22 -2.60 6.27
N GLN A 74 10.54 -2.36 6.40
CA GLN A 74 11.12 -1.07 6.01
C GLN A 74 11.06 -0.86 4.49
N ARG A 75 11.33 -1.89 3.69
CA ARG A 75 11.18 -1.82 2.23
C ARG A 75 9.75 -1.52 1.82
N GLN A 76 8.77 -2.17 2.47
CA GLN A 76 7.35 -1.92 2.20
C GLN A 76 6.97 -0.48 2.53
N ARG A 77 7.40 0.04 3.67
CA ARG A 77 7.17 1.46 4.05
C ARG A 77 7.83 2.43 3.06
N VAL A 78 9.02 2.11 2.55
CA VAL A 78 9.67 2.91 1.49
C VAL A 78 8.86 2.88 0.20
N ALA A 79 8.35 1.72 -0.23
CA ALA A 79 7.49 1.61 -1.40
C ALA A 79 6.20 2.44 -1.26
N ILE A 80 5.59 2.43 -0.07
CA ILE A 80 4.45 3.29 0.26
C ILE A 80 4.84 4.77 0.19
N ALA A 81 5.99 5.18 0.77
CA ALA A 81 6.46 6.56 0.72
C ALA A 81 6.66 7.05 -0.73
N ILE A 82 7.22 6.21 -1.59
CA ILE A 82 7.40 6.52 -3.03
C ILE A 82 6.04 6.71 -3.73
N ALA A 83 5.09 5.82 -3.48
CA ALA A 83 3.75 5.91 -4.06
C ALA A 83 3.03 7.20 -3.59
N LEU A 84 3.14 7.53 -2.31
CA LEU A 84 2.49 8.70 -1.73
C LEU A 84 3.17 10.04 -2.05
N ALA A 85 4.45 10.02 -2.46
CA ALA A 85 5.20 11.22 -2.78
C ALA A 85 4.58 12.07 -3.92
N ALA A 86 3.86 11.43 -4.85
CA ALA A 86 3.13 12.12 -5.92
C ALA A 86 1.80 12.73 -5.47
N LYS A 87 1.40 12.58 -4.21
CA LYS A 87 0.09 12.98 -3.64
C LYS A 87 -1.09 12.45 -4.46
N PRO A 88 -1.22 11.12 -4.63
CA PRO A 88 -2.26 10.53 -5.46
C PRO A 88 -3.66 10.73 -4.86
N GLN A 89 -4.68 10.73 -5.72
CA GLN A 89 -6.09 10.69 -5.32
C GLN A 89 -6.57 9.26 -5.04
N LEU A 90 -5.92 8.26 -5.68
CA LEU A 90 -6.19 6.84 -5.51
C LEU A 90 -4.88 6.09 -5.24
N LEU A 91 -4.86 5.31 -4.17
CA LEU A 91 -3.83 4.32 -3.91
C LEU A 91 -4.37 2.92 -4.22
N ILE A 92 -3.67 2.17 -5.07
CA ILE A 92 -3.93 0.77 -5.32
C ILE A 92 -2.89 -0.02 -4.50
N ALA A 93 -3.34 -0.81 -3.55
CA ALA A 93 -2.50 -1.68 -2.74
C ALA A 93 -2.75 -3.14 -3.14
N ASP A 94 -1.81 -3.72 -3.86
CA ASP A 94 -1.89 -5.08 -4.38
C ASP A 94 -1.11 -6.02 -3.47
N GLU A 95 -1.83 -6.75 -2.61
CA GLU A 95 -1.28 -7.65 -1.57
C GLU A 95 -0.12 -7.04 -0.76
N PRO A 96 -0.28 -5.85 -0.18
CA PRO A 96 0.85 -5.06 0.32
C PRO A 96 1.54 -5.65 1.56
N THR A 97 1.05 -6.77 2.10
CA THR A 97 1.58 -7.37 3.34
C THR A 97 1.85 -8.87 3.26
N THR A 98 1.62 -9.53 2.13
CA THR A 98 1.68 -11.00 1.98
C THR A 98 3.05 -11.60 2.32
N ALA A 99 4.15 -10.88 2.13
CA ALA A 99 5.51 -11.35 2.41
C ALA A 99 6.06 -10.91 3.79
N LEU A 100 5.19 -10.42 4.68
CA LEU A 100 5.57 -9.89 5.98
C LEU A 100 5.12 -10.82 7.12
N ASP A 101 5.85 -10.83 8.23
CA ASP A 101 5.37 -11.46 9.46
C ASP A 101 4.16 -10.69 10.05
N VAL A 102 3.35 -11.37 10.86
CA VAL A 102 2.07 -10.85 11.37
C VAL A 102 2.21 -9.49 12.07
N THR A 103 3.24 -9.33 12.90
CA THR A 103 3.46 -8.09 13.64
C THR A 103 3.80 -6.91 12.71
N VAL A 104 4.64 -7.16 11.71
CA VAL A 104 5.02 -6.16 10.71
C VAL A 104 3.84 -5.87 9.77
N GLN A 105 3.06 -6.89 9.41
CA GLN A 105 1.84 -6.75 8.63
C GLN A 105 0.87 -5.78 9.32
N ASP A 106 0.53 -6.02 10.59
CA ASP A 106 -0.36 -5.14 11.36
C ASP A 106 0.13 -3.69 11.40
N ALA A 107 1.43 -3.49 11.60
CA ALA A 107 2.01 -2.15 11.61
C ALA A 107 1.95 -1.44 10.25
N VAL A 108 2.05 -2.18 9.13
CA VAL A 108 1.92 -1.63 7.77
C VAL A 108 0.46 -1.33 7.44
N LEU A 109 -0.48 -2.20 7.84
CA LEU A 109 -1.91 -1.98 7.64
C LEU A 109 -2.41 -0.76 8.42
N ALA A 110 -2.04 -0.63 9.70
CA ALA A 110 -2.38 0.53 10.52
C ALA A 110 -1.78 1.84 9.95
N LEU A 111 -0.57 1.77 9.38
CA LEU A 111 0.03 2.88 8.68
C LEU A 111 -0.80 3.29 7.44
N LEU A 112 -1.20 2.34 6.60
CA LEU A 112 -2.03 2.60 5.41
C LEU A 112 -3.39 3.19 5.78
N GLU A 113 -4.08 2.62 6.78
CA GLU A 113 -5.34 3.14 7.31
C GLU A 113 -5.22 4.62 7.70
N ARG A 114 -4.23 4.95 8.52
CA ARG A 114 -3.95 6.32 8.95
C ARG A 114 -3.71 7.25 7.77
N LEU A 115 -2.83 6.87 6.83
CA LEU A 115 -2.45 7.70 5.69
C LEU A 115 -3.61 7.93 4.71
N VAL A 116 -4.47 6.92 4.49
CA VAL A 116 -5.68 7.04 3.67
C VAL A 116 -6.64 8.05 4.31
N ALA A 117 -6.88 7.93 5.62
CA ALA A 117 -7.77 8.84 6.36
C ALA A 117 -7.23 10.27 6.39
N GLU A 118 -5.94 10.47 6.75
CA GLU A 118 -5.32 11.79 6.86
C GLU A 118 -5.27 12.54 5.52
N ARG A 119 -5.08 11.82 4.42
CA ARG A 119 -4.97 12.42 3.08
C ARG A 119 -6.30 12.50 2.33
N GLY A 120 -7.36 11.87 2.82
CA GLY A 120 -8.67 11.82 2.16
C GLY A 120 -8.60 11.20 0.76
N MET A 121 -7.69 10.24 0.53
CA MET A 121 -7.53 9.56 -0.75
C MET A 121 -8.37 8.29 -0.80
N ALA A 122 -8.76 7.87 -2.01
CA ALA A 122 -9.39 6.58 -2.22
C ALA A 122 -8.36 5.44 -2.11
N LEU A 123 -8.80 4.29 -1.57
CA LEU A 123 -8.00 3.06 -1.51
C LEU A 123 -8.69 1.95 -2.29
N LEU A 124 -7.97 1.34 -3.24
CA LEU A 124 -8.31 0.06 -3.83
C LEU A 124 -7.35 -0.98 -3.23
N PHE A 125 -7.88 -1.80 -2.33
CA PHE A 125 -7.11 -2.81 -1.60
C PHE A 125 -7.37 -4.19 -2.19
N ILE A 126 -6.34 -4.86 -2.66
CA ILE A 126 -6.43 -6.21 -3.23
C ILE A 126 -5.76 -7.17 -2.24
N SER A 127 -6.49 -8.19 -1.81
CA SER A 127 -5.98 -9.23 -0.92
C SER A 127 -6.83 -10.49 -1.03
N HIS A 128 -6.24 -11.63 -0.71
CA HIS A 128 -6.93 -12.89 -0.50
C HIS A 128 -7.32 -13.12 0.97
N ASP A 129 -6.87 -12.27 1.89
CA ASP A 129 -7.18 -12.35 3.32
C ASP A 129 -8.42 -11.50 3.64
N LEU A 130 -9.56 -12.17 3.83
CA LEU A 130 -10.84 -11.51 4.11
C LEU A 130 -10.87 -10.81 5.46
N ALA A 131 -10.08 -11.26 6.46
CA ALA A 131 -9.99 -10.58 7.75
C ALA A 131 -9.33 -9.21 7.60
N VAL A 132 -8.24 -9.16 6.83
CA VAL A 132 -7.56 -7.90 6.48
C VAL A 132 -8.48 -7.00 5.65
N VAL A 133 -9.13 -7.54 4.61
CA VAL A 133 -10.06 -6.77 3.76
C VAL A 133 -11.18 -6.15 4.58
N SER A 134 -11.79 -6.92 5.51
CA SER A 134 -12.89 -6.45 6.34
C SER A 134 -12.55 -5.23 7.20
N ARG A 135 -11.30 -5.08 7.57
CA ARG A 135 -10.77 -3.97 8.36
C ARG A 135 -10.44 -2.73 7.50
N MET A 136 -9.99 -2.95 6.27
CA MET A 136 -9.38 -1.90 5.45
C MET A 136 -10.35 -1.15 4.55
N VAL A 137 -11.55 -1.71 4.26
CA VAL A 137 -12.43 -1.20 3.22
C VAL A 137 -13.90 -1.15 3.64
N ASP A 138 -14.70 -0.31 2.97
CA ASP A 138 -16.14 -0.22 3.18
C ASP A 138 -16.95 -1.16 2.26
N ARG A 139 -16.41 -1.46 1.08
CA ARG A 139 -17.03 -2.26 0.02
C ARG A 139 -16.07 -3.32 -0.49
N ILE A 140 -16.63 -4.46 -0.87
CA ILE A 140 -15.88 -5.59 -1.43
C ILE A 140 -16.42 -5.89 -2.83
N VAL A 141 -15.50 -6.23 -3.72
CA VAL A 141 -15.77 -6.82 -5.04
C VAL A 141 -15.06 -8.16 -5.07
N VAL A 142 -15.80 -9.25 -5.23
CA VAL A 142 -15.25 -10.61 -5.34
C VAL A 142 -15.04 -10.94 -6.81
N LEU A 143 -13.82 -11.32 -7.15
CA LEU A 143 -13.41 -11.70 -8.49
C LEU A 143 -13.16 -13.20 -8.55
N ARG A 144 -13.66 -13.86 -9.61
CA ARG A 144 -13.33 -15.25 -9.97
C ARG A 144 -13.12 -15.35 -11.47
N ASP A 145 -12.01 -15.93 -11.89
CA ASP A 145 -11.66 -16.13 -13.31
C ASP A 145 -11.74 -14.83 -14.14
N GLY A 146 -11.39 -13.68 -13.53
CA GLY A 146 -11.41 -12.36 -14.16
C GLY A 146 -12.81 -11.71 -14.23
N LEU A 147 -13.85 -12.35 -13.69
CA LEU A 147 -15.21 -11.83 -13.64
C LEU A 147 -15.60 -11.40 -12.23
N VAL A 148 -16.40 -10.33 -12.13
CA VAL A 148 -17.04 -9.94 -10.88
C VAL A 148 -18.18 -10.93 -10.61
N VAL A 149 -18.10 -11.65 -9.50
CA VAL A 149 -19.13 -12.62 -9.10
C VAL A 149 -20.03 -12.10 -7.99
N GLU A 150 -19.52 -11.23 -7.12
CA GLU A 150 -20.30 -10.58 -6.07
C GLU A 150 -19.72 -9.22 -5.72
N GLU A 151 -20.56 -8.26 -5.36
CA GLU A 151 -20.16 -6.95 -4.82
C GLU A 151 -21.14 -6.47 -3.76
N GLY A 152 -20.64 -5.72 -2.79
CA GLY A 152 -21.47 -5.16 -1.73
C GLY A 152 -20.66 -4.46 -0.64
N THR A 153 -21.34 -4.07 0.43
CA THR A 153 -20.64 -3.65 1.65
C THR A 153 -19.97 -4.84 2.33
N VAL A 154 -18.98 -4.58 3.15
CA VAL A 154 -18.30 -5.62 3.97
C VAL A 154 -19.31 -6.51 4.69
N ALA A 155 -20.34 -5.88 5.32
CA ALA A 155 -21.36 -6.61 6.05
C ALA A 155 -22.21 -7.53 5.15
N GLN A 156 -22.55 -7.09 3.94
CA GLN A 156 -23.32 -7.90 2.98
C GLN A 156 -22.51 -9.10 2.51
N VAL A 157 -21.31 -8.86 2.02
CA VAL A 157 -20.47 -9.91 1.40
C VAL A 157 -19.95 -10.93 2.41
N LEU A 158 -19.58 -10.48 3.64
CA LEU A 158 -19.01 -11.39 4.63
C LEU A 158 -20.04 -12.07 5.53
N ARG A 159 -21.18 -11.42 5.83
CA ARG A 159 -22.18 -12.01 6.71
C ARG A 159 -23.30 -12.75 5.98
N ASN A 160 -23.64 -12.30 4.77
CA ASN A 160 -24.73 -12.84 3.99
C ASN A 160 -24.32 -13.04 2.51
N PRO A 161 -23.23 -13.79 2.22
CA PRO A 161 -22.78 -14.00 0.85
C PRO A 161 -23.86 -14.72 0.03
N VAL A 162 -24.11 -14.24 -1.18
CA VAL A 162 -25.12 -14.80 -2.08
C VAL A 162 -24.45 -15.85 -3.00
N GLU A 163 -23.27 -15.53 -3.52
CA GLU A 163 -22.56 -16.40 -4.43
C GLU A 163 -21.89 -17.59 -3.72
N PRO A 164 -21.99 -18.83 -4.28
CA PRO A 164 -21.40 -20.02 -3.69
C PRO A 164 -19.88 -19.92 -3.50
N TYR A 165 -19.19 -19.26 -4.44
CA TYR A 165 -17.75 -19.05 -4.36
C TYR A 165 -17.39 -18.13 -3.20
N THR A 166 -18.14 -17.05 -3.00
CA THR A 166 -17.94 -16.12 -1.87
C THR A 166 -18.18 -16.84 -0.54
N ARG A 167 -19.22 -17.67 -0.44
CA ARG A 167 -19.48 -18.50 0.76
C ARG A 167 -18.29 -19.39 1.10
N MET A 168 -17.77 -20.08 0.10
CA MET A 168 -16.58 -20.93 0.28
C MET A 168 -15.37 -20.14 0.78
N LEU A 169 -15.13 -18.93 0.25
CA LEU A 169 -14.03 -18.08 0.72
C LEU A 169 -14.22 -17.62 2.16
N VAL A 170 -15.44 -17.22 2.53
CA VAL A 170 -15.78 -16.82 3.91
C VAL A 170 -15.62 -18.00 4.87
N ASP A 171 -16.13 -19.19 4.52
CA ASP A 171 -16.03 -20.39 5.36
C ASP A 171 -14.56 -20.79 5.59
N LEU A 172 -13.72 -20.71 4.55
CA LEU A 172 -12.28 -20.99 4.67
C LEU A 172 -11.56 -19.97 5.58
N SER A 173 -11.96 -18.70 5.52
CA SER A 173 -11.39 -17.63 6.35
C SER A 173 -11.73 -17.79 7.83
N LEU A 174 -12.95 -18.30 8.15
CA LEU A 174 -13.40 -18.50 9.52
C LEU A 174 -12.71 -19.69 10.21
N ILE A 175 -12.08 -20.59 9.45
CA ILE A 175 -11.32 -21.73 10.00
C ILE A 175 -9.97 -21.30 10.55
N HIS A 176 -9.49 -20.10 10.21
CA HIS A 176 -8.18 -19.57 10.60
C HIS A 176 -8.24 -18.50 11.72
N ILE A 177 -9.44 -18.26 12.28
CA ILE A 177 -9.65 -17.44 13.49
C ILE A 177 -9.90 -18.35 14.68
#